data_2466e4259ba381c799877d3dfc632b98
#
_entry.id   2466e4259ba381c799877d3dfc632b98
#
_cell.length_a   1.000
_cell.length_b   1.000
_cell.length_c   1.000
_cell.angle_alpha   90.00
_cell.angle_beta   90.00
_cell.angle_gamma   90.00
#
_symmetry.space_group_name_H-M   'P 1'
#
loop_
_entity.id
_entity.type
_entity.pdbx_description
1 polymer ?
#
loop_
_entity_poly.entity_id
_entity_poly.type
_entity_poly.pdbx_seq_one_letter_code
_entity_poly.pdbx_strand_id
1 'polypeptide(L)'
;MAKIIGSPSRYVQGKGELKNLCVYSGAFAKKLFLLTSASGRGRVEGQIAEGQGEMELVYEVFNGECSKNEINRIKDACQAAGCDAIVGIGGGKILDTAKAAAYYLGIPVIIVPTIASTDAPCSALSVIYTDEGVFEEYLFLPASPNMVLVDTDIIAKAPARLLISG
;
A
#
# COMPACT_ATOMS: atom_id res chain seq x y z
N MET A 1 -2.80 33.36 -5.87
CA MET A 1 -2.01 32.10 -5.80
C MET A 1 -3.02 30.94 -5.87
N ALA A 2 -2.87 30.01 -6.81
CA ALA A 2 -3.78 28.86 -6.91
C ALA A 2 -3.51 27.88 -5.74
N LYS A 3 -4.57 27.28 -5.22
CA LYS A 3 -4.50 26.16 -4.27
C LYS A 3 -4.92 24.91 -5.02
N ILE A 4 -4.09 23.84 -4.96
CA ILE A 4 -4.36 22.56 -5.61
C ILE A 4 -4.50 21.51 -4.50
N ILE A 5 -5.62 20.79 -4.53
CA ILE A 5 -5.90 19.69 -3.60
C ILE A 5 -5.99 18.40 -4.42
N GLY A 6 -5.17 17.41 -4.08
CA GLY A 6 -5.25 16.06 -4.61
C GLY A 6 -5.83 15.10 -3.57
N SER A 7 -6.53 14.07 -4.02
CA SER A 7 -7.07 13.01 -3.16
C SER A 7 -7.04 11.67 -3.90
N PRO A 8 -7.11 10.53 -3.18
CA PRO A 8 -7.30 9.24 -3.81
C PRO A 8 -8.54 9.22 -4.71
N SER A 9 -8.46 8.51 -5.84
CA SER A 9 -9.62 8.36 -6.74
C SER A 9 -10.78 7.63 -6.07
N ARG A 10 -10.47 6.74 -5.14
CA ARG A 10 -11.46 6.04 -4.30
C ARG A 10 -10.96 5.95 -2.88
N TYR A 11 -11.80 6.30 -1.92
CA TYR A 11 -11.56 6.11 -0.50
C TYR A 11 -12.67 5.23 0.09
N VAL A 12 -12.29 4.11 0.69
CA VAL A 12 -13.20 3.16 1.34
C VAL A 12 -12.81 3.06 2.80
N GLN A 13 -13.78 3.20 3.68
CA GLN A 13 -13.56 3.05 5.13
C GLN A 13 -14.74 2.32 5.76
N GLY A 14 -14.45 1.31 6.54
CA GLY A 14 -15.47 0.58 7.27
C GLY A 14 -14.89 -0.56 8.11
N LYS A 15 -15.74 -1.16 8.89
CA LYS A 15 -15.41 -2.31 9.73
C LYS A 15 -15.38 -3.59 8.88
N GLY A 16 -14.27 -4.33 8.92
CA GLY A 16 -14.12 -5.59 8.19
C GLY A 16 -14.05 -5.42 6.67
N GLU A 17 -13.72 -4.22 6.18
CA GLU A 17 -13.71 -3.92 4.74
C GLU A 17 -12.57 -4.58 3.99
N LEU A 18 -11.51 -5.04 4.66
CA LEU A 18 -10.39 -5.70 4.01
C LEU A 18 -10.80 -6.95 3.22
N LYS A 19 -11.83 -7.67 3.65
CA LYS A 19 -12.38 -8.82 2.92
C LYS A 19 -12.93 -8.46 1.53
N ASN A 20 -13.28 -7.19 1.31
CA ASN A 20 -13.81 -6.69 0.05
C ASN A 20 -12.71 -6.15 -0.88
N LEU A 21 -11.42 -6.24 -0.50
CA LEU A 21 -10.29 -5.74 -1.27
C LEU A 21 -10.36 -6.20 -2.74
N CYS A 22 -10.54 -7.49 -2.97
CA CYS A 22 -10.57 -8.08 -4.31
C CYS A 22 -11.77 -7.60 -5.13
N VAL A 23 -12.93 -7.44 -4.49
CA VAL A 23 -14.14 -6.90 -5.14
C VAL A 23 -13.89 -5.45 -5.61
N TYR A 24 -13.33 -4.61 -4.74
CA TYR A 24 -13.04 -3.22 -5.09
C TYR A 24 -11.95 -3.07 -6.15
N SER A 25 -10.98 -3.98 -6.14
CA SER A 25 -9.85 -3.98 -7.09
C SER A 25 -10.22 -4.55 -8.46
N GLY A 26 -11.27 -5.34 -8.55
CA GLY A 26 -11.71 -6.01 -9.79
C GLY A 26 -12.07 -5.07 -10.94
N ALA A 27 -12.28 -3.77 -10.63
CA ALA A 27 -12.52 -2.75 -11.65
C ALA A 27 -11.27 -2.40 -12.48
N PHE A 28 -10.05 -2.71 -11.99
CA PHE A 28 -8.80 -2.33 -12.63
C PHE A 28 -7.66 -3.36 -12.54
N ALA A 29 -7.90 -4.51 -11.92
CA ALA A 29 -6.91 -5.59 -11.83
C ALA A 29 -7.55 -6.96 -11.77
N LYS A 30 -6.83 -7.98 -12.26
CA LYS A 30 -7.17 -9.41 -12.14
C LYS A 30 -6.16 -10.15 -11.27
N LYS A 31 -4.96 -9.59 -11.12
CA LYS A 31 -3.86 -10.17 -10.35
C LYS A 31 -3.19 -9.10 -9.49
N LEU A 32 -3.26 -9.26 -8.18
CA LEU A 32 -2.75 -8.30 -7.20
C LEU A 32 -1.40 -8.74 -6.64
N PHE A 33 -0.46 -7.82 -6.56
CA PHE A 33 0.79 -7.97 -5.84
C PHE A 33 0.67 -7.32 -4.46
N LEU A 34 0.63 -8.13 -3.40
CA LEU A 34 0.40 -7.69 -2.03
C LEU A 34 1.73 -7.56 -1.29
N LEU A 35 2.18 -6.32 -1.10
CA LEU A 35 3.38 -5.98 -0.34
C LEU A 35 3.03 -5.77 1.13
N THR A 36 3.58 -6.58 2.02
CA THR A 36 3.34 -6.49 3.46
C THR A 36 4.55 -6.95 4.27
N SER A 37 4.60 -6.63 5.56
CA SER A 37 5.63 -7.22 6.44
C SER A 37 5.32 -8.71 6.72
N ALA A 38 6.34 -9.48 7.09
CA ALA A 38 6.16 -10.90 7.43
C ALA A 38 5.08 -11.10 8.52
N SER A 39 5.11 -10.28 9.59
CA SER A 39 4.11 -10.34 10.65
C SER A 39 2.76 -9.74 10.23
N GLY A 40 2.75 -8.81 9.27
CA GLY A 40 1.55 -8.19 8.70
C GLY A 40 0.72 -9.19 7.91
N ARG A 41 1.39 -10.02 7.10
CA ARG A 41 0.74 -11.04 6.28
C ARG A 41 -0.18 -11.94 7.10
N GLY A 42 0.30 -12.51 8.20
CA GLY A 42 -0.49 -13.40 9.06
C GLY A 42 -1.72 -12.74 9.68
N ARG A 43 -1.77 -11.40 9.77
CA ARG A 43 -2.91 -10.65 10.31
C ARG A 43 -4.00 -10.36 9.28
N VAL A 44 -3.67 -10.33 8.00
CA VAL A 44 -4.58 -9.87 6.93
C VAL A 44 -4.96 -10.96 5.95
N GLU A 45 -4.12 -11.98 5.76
CA GLU A 45 -4.27 -13.01 4.73
C GLU A 45 -5.60 -13.75 4.82
N GLY A 46 -6.01 -14.17 6.03
CA GLY A 46 -7.28 -14.86 6.23
C GLY A 46 -8.49 -14.03 5.82
N GLN A 47 -8.50 -12.75 6.20
CA GLN A 47 -9.60 -11.83 5.87
C GLN A 47 -9.66 -11.52 4.38
N ILE A 48 -8.50 -11.37 3.72
CA ILE A 48 -8.44 -11.17 2.26
C ILE A 48 -8.93 -12.43 1.52
N ALA A 49 -8.55 -13.62 1.99
CA ALA A 49 -8.94 -14.88 1.40
C ALA A 49 -10.47 -15.12 1.43
N GLU A 50 -11.18 -14.62 2.45
CA GLU A 50 -12.64 -14.71 2.53
C GLU A 50 -13.35 -14.08 1.33
N GLY A 51 -12.80 -13.01 0.77
CA GLY A 51 -13.39 -12.28 -0.35
C GLY A 51 -12.59 -12.33 -1.65
N GLN A 52 -11.63 -13.25 -1.76
CA GLN A 52 -10.71 -13.33 -2.89
C GLN A 52 -11.41 -13.56 -4.23
N GLY A 53 -12.43 -14.43 -4.27
CA GLY A 53 -13.10 -14.82 -5.51
C GLY A 53 -12.12 -15.40 -6.53
N GLU A 54 -12.19 -14.90 -7.77
CA GLU A 54 -11.30 -15.31 -8.87
C GLU A 54 -10.01 -14.46 -8.96
N MET A 55 -9.81 -13.52 -8.03
CA MET A 55 -8.62 -12.65 -8.01
C MET A 55 -7.35 -13.46 -7.71
N GLU A 56 -6.36 -13.35 -8.57
CA GLU A 56 -5.05 -13.93 -8.28
C GLU A 56 -4.26 -13.04 -7.31
N LEU A 57 -3.66 -13.64 -6.29
CA LEU A 57 -2.91 -12.94 -5.25
C LEU A 57 -1.47 -13.44 -5.18
N VAL A 58 -0.52 -12.53 -5.25
CA VAL A 58 0.90 -12.78 -5.05
C VAL A 58 1.37 -11.98 -3.83
N TYR A 59 1.82 -12.67 -2.80
CA TYR A 59 2.32 -12.03 -1.57
C TYR A 59 3.82 -11.85 -1.61
N GLU A 60 4.28 -10.68 -1.25
CA GLU A 60 5.69 -10.35 -1.14
C GLU A 60 5.99 -9.70 0.21
N VAL A 61 7.13 -10.06 0.78
CA VAL A 61 7.57 -9.54 2.09
C VAL A 61 8.45 -8.32 1.89
N PHE A 62 8.10 -7.24 2.58
CA PHE A 62 8.87 -6.00 2.62
C PHE A 62 10.13 -6.15 3.48
N ASN A 63 11.28 -5.68 2.99
CA ASN A 63 12.59 -5.86 3.62
C ASN A 63 12.98 -4.81 4.68
N GLY A 64 12.10 -3.84 4.98
CA GLY A 64 12.31 -2.94 6.12
C GLY A 64 12.48 -1.46 5.80
N GLU A 65 13.11 -1.09 4.68
CA GLU A 65 13.28 0.30 4.28
C GLU A 65 12.66 0.61 2.91
N CYS A 66 12.12 1.83 2.77
CA CYS A 66 11.69 2.37 1.48
C CYS A 66 12.91 2.91 0.74
N SER A 67 13.79 2.01 0.29
CA SER A 67 15.01 2.36 -0.44
C SER A 67 14.88 2.12 -1.94
N LYS A 68 15.77 2.72 -2.74
CA LYS A 68 15.83 2.48 -4.19
C LYS A 68 16.03 1.01 -4.52
N ASN A 69 16.85 0.32 -3.74
CA ASN A 69 17.10 -1.11 -3.92
C ASN A 69 15.83 -1.92 -3.67
N GLU A 70 15.10 -1.64 -2.59
CA GLU A 70 13.85 -2.32 -2.28
C GLU A 70 12.75 -2.00 -3.31
N ILE A 71 12.61 -0.74 -3.72
CA ILE A 71 11.68 -0.35 -4.78
C ILE A 71 11.96 -1.11 -6.08
N ASN A 72 13.22 -1.22 -6.50
CA ASN A 72 13.60 -1.97 -7.69
C ASN A 72 13.31 -3.46 -7.52
N ARG A 73 13.63 -4.06 -6.37
CA ARG A 73 13.32 -5.45 -6.08
C ARG A 73 11.81 -5.73 -6.19
N ILE A 74 10.98 -4.87 -5.62
CA ILE A 74 9.51 -5.00 -5.67
C ILE A 74 8.98 -4.85 -7.10
N LYS A 75 9.52 -3.90 -7.86
CA LYS A 75 9.19 -3.76 -9.30
C LYS A 75 9.46 -5.04 -10.07
N ASP A 76 10.69 -5.56 -9.94
CA ASP A 76 11.12 -6.74 -10.68
C ASP A 76 10.31 -7.97 -10.30
N ALA A 77 10.01 -8.17 -9.01
CA ALA A 77 9.16 -9.25 -8.53
C ALA A 77 7.71 -9.13 -9.04
N CYS A 78 7.13 -7.93 -9.00
CA CYS A 78 5.78 -7.67 -9.49
C CYS A 78 5.67 -7.95 -11.01
N GLN A 79 6.65 -7.48 -11.78
CA GLN A 79 6.71 -7.66 -13.22
C GLN A 79 6.91 -9.15 -13.59
N ALA A 80 7.82 -9.85 -12.91
CA ALA A 80 8.05 -11.27 -13.10
C ALA A 80 6.81 -12.12 -12.78
N ALA A 81 6.02 -11.70 -11.78
CA ALA A 81 4.76 -12.34 -11.44
C ALA A 81 3.60 -12.00 -12.40
N GLY A 82 3.77 -11.00 -13.28
CA GLY A 82 2.72 -10.55 -14.20
C GLY A 82 1.49 -9.96 -13.49
N CYS A 83 1.71 -9.19 -12.42
CA CYS A 83 0.63 -8.57 -11.66
C CYS A 83 0.17 -7.24 -12.28
N ASP A 84 -1.14 -6.95 -12.15
CA ASP A 84 -1.79 -5.79 -12.77
C ASP A 84 -1.82 -4.56 -11.85
N ALA A 85 -1.68 -4.75 -10.53
CA ALA A 85 -1.69 -3.70 -9.53
C ALA A 85 -0.86 -4.09 -8.30
N ILE A 86 -0.36 -3.07 -7.58
CA ILE A 86 0.32 -3.26 -6.29
C ILE A 86 -0.62 -2.84 -5.16
N VAL A 87 -0.68 -3.66 -4.12
CA VAL A 87 -1.37 -3.36 -2.86
C VAL A 87 -0.34 -3.23 -1.76
N GLY A 88 -0.16 -2.04 -1.22
CA GLY A 88 0.68 -1.80 -0.03
C GLY A 88 -0.15 -1.97 1.24
N ILE A 89 0.19 -2.93 2.09
CA ILE A 89 -0.53 -3.24 3.34
C ILE A 89 0.41 -3.07 4.53
N GLY A 90 0.27 -1.98 5.27
CA GLY A 90 1.16 -1.72 6.40
C GLY A 90 1.23 -0.28 6.87
N GLY A 91 2.40 0.11 7.37
CA GLY A 91 2.74 1.48 7.75
C GLY A 91 3.44 2.24 6.62
N GLY A 92 3.80 3.50 6.87
CA GLY A 92 4.30 4.46 5.89
C GLY A 92 5.35 3.93 4.93
N LYS A 93 6.41 3.27 5.41
CA LYS A 93 7.50 2.74 4.56
C LYS A 93 7.01 1.73 3.51
N ILE A 94 6.11 0.82 3.90
CA ILE A 94 5.50 -0.15 2.97
C ILE A 94 4.62 0.57 1.95
N LEU A 95 3.84 1.54 2.41
CA LEU A 95 2.93 2.30 1.55
C LEU A 95 3.71 3.12 0.53
N ASP A 96 4.78 3.77 0.96
CA ASP A 96 5.65 4.56 0.10
C ASP A 96 6.38 3.69 -0.92
N THR A 97 6.89 2.52 -0.51
CA THR A 97 7.49 1.55 -1.44
C THR A 97 6.49 1.07 -2.48
N ALA A 98 5.26 0.74 -2.08
CA ALA A 98 4.21 0.30 -2.99
C ALA A 98 3.84 1.39 -4.01
N LYS A 99 3.69 2.66 -3.55
CA LYS A 99 3.42 3.81 -4.42
C LYS A 99 4.55 4.03 -5.44
N ALA A 100 5.80 4.03 -4.97
CA ALA A 100 6.96 4.24 -5.83
C ALA A 100 7.12 3.11 -6.87
N ALA A 101 7.00 1.84 -6.46
CA ALA A 101 7.10 0.71 -7.37
C ALA A 101 5.99 0.73 -8.43
N ALA A 102 4.75 0.98 -8.03
CA ALA A 102 3.62 1.08 -8.94
C ALA A 102 3.76 2.24 -9.93
N TYR A 103 4.27 3.40 -9.47
CA TYR A 103 4.56 4.54 -10.31
C TYR A 103 5.58 4.20 -11.42
N TYR A 104 6.69 3.56 -11.06
CA TYR A 104 7.70 3.17 -12.04
C TYR A 104 7.23 2.08 -13.02
N LEU A 105 6.28 1.24 -12.62
CA LEU A 105 5.66 0.23 -13.49
C LEU A 105 4.51 0.79 -14.33
N GLY A 106 3.98 1.97 -13.99
CA GLY A 106 2.80 2.55 -14.64
C GLY A 106 1.51 1.77 -14.40
N ILE A 107 1.40 1.11 -13.24
CA ILE A 107 0.24 0.30 -12.85
C ILE A 107 -0.49 0.90 -11.65
N PRO A 108 -1.78 0.56 -11.41
CA PRO A 108 -2.53 1.04 -10.27
C PRO A 108 -1.90 0.66 -8.92
N VAL A 109 -2.07 1.55 -7.92
CA VAL A 109 -1.70 1.30 -6.53
C VAL A 109 -2.91 1.41 -5.60
N ILE A 110 -3.02 0.44 -4.71
CA ILE A 110 -4.00 0.37 -3.65
C ILE A 110 -3.28 0.42 -2.32
N ILE A 111 -3.75 1.26 -1.41
CA ILE A 111 -3.13 1.47 -0.11
C ILE A 111 -4.08 0.99 0.99
N VAL A 112 -3.57 0.11 1.82
CA VAL A 112 -4.27 -0.47 2.98
C VAL A 112 -3.45 -0.16 4.24
N PRO A 113 -3.70 0.99 4.89
CA PRO A 113 -3.00 1.32 6.12
C PRO A 113 -3.42 0.37 7.26
N THR A 114 -2.45 -0.09 8.03
CA THR A 114 -2.70 -0.90 9.24
C THR A 114 -2.51 -0.13 10.53
N ILE A 115 -2.08 1.13 10.42
CA ILE A 115 -1.91 2.10 11.50
C ILE A 115 -2.31 3.49 10.99
N ALA A 116 -2.82 4.33 11.88
CA ALA A 116 -3.15 5.73 11.59
C ALA A 116 -2.09 6.63 12.25
N SER A 117 -0.92 6.74 11.65
CA SER A 117 0.23 7.48 12.21
C SER A 117 0.85 8.48 11.23
N THR A 118 0.33 8.62 10.03
CA THR A 118 0.90 9.47 8.98
C THR A 118 -0.12 9.75 7.88
N ASP A 119 0.15 10.75 7.03
CA ASP A 119 -0.63 11.08 5.83
C ASP A 119 -0.23 10.25 4.59
N ALA A 120 0.79 9.41 4.69
CA ALA A 120 1.31 8.56 3.62
C ALA A 120 0.22 7.78 2.85
N PRO A 121 -0.88 7.30 3.48
CA PRO A 121 -1.93 6.59 2.76
C PRO A 121 -2.57 7.39 1.62
N CYS A 122 -2.72 8.70 1.76
CA CYS A 122 -3.46 9.52 0.79
C CYS A 122 -2.57 10.43 -0.04
N SER A 123 -1.30 10.62 0.35
CA SER A 123 -0.41 11.59 -0.29
C SER A 123 0.12 11.12 -1.66
N ALA A 124 0.29 12.08 -2.58
CA ALA A 124 0.99 11.89 -3.85
C ALA A 124 2.51 12.04 -3.66
N LEU A 125 3.07 11.33 -2.69
CA LEU A 125 4.46 11.43 -2.27
C LEU A 125 4.94 10.10 -1.72
N SER A 126 6.19 9.74 -1.99
CA SER A 126 6.92 8.68 -1.27
C SER A 126 8.22 9.25 -0.71
N VAL A 127 8.53 8.92 0.53
CA VAL A 127 9.79 9.29 1.17
C VAL A 127 10.79 8.16 0.97
N ILE A 128 11.90 8.47 0.31
CA ILE A 128 12.93 7.50 -0.03
C ILE A 128 14.08 7.62 0.96
N TYR A 129 14.55 6.47 1.42
CA TYR A 129 15.66 6.33 2.37
C TYR A 129 16.79 5.50 1.74
N THR A 130 17.99 5.61 2.31
CA THR A 130 19.04 4.62 2.04
C THR A 130 18.68 3.28 2.68
N ASP A 131 19.41 2.21 2.33
CA ASP A 131 19.18 0.89 2.97
C ASP A 131 19.45 0.92 4.49
N GLU A 132 20.25 1.89 4.97
CA GLU A 132 20.53 2.11 6.39
C GLU A 132 19.47 2.99 7.08
N GLY A 133 18.44 3.43 6.38
CA GLY A 133 17.34 4.23 6.94
C GLY A 133 17.62 5.73 7.05
N VAL A 134 18.63 6.25 6.34
CA VAL A 134 18.89 7.69 6.25
C VAL A 134 18.03 8.30 5.16
N PHE A 135 17.38 9.45 5.43
CA PHE A 135 16.61 10.17 4.42
C PHE A 135 17.46 10.47 3.18
N GLU A 136 16.94 10.18 2.00
CA GLU A 136 17.61 10.42 0.73
C GLU A 136 16.89 11.48 -0.10
N GLU A 137 15.60 11.27 -0.42
CA GLU A 137 14.83 12.21 -1.24
C GLU A 137 13.31 12.06 -1.07
N TYR A 138 12.58 13.06 -1.58
CA TYR A 138 11.14 12.96 -1.80
C TYR A 138 10.85 12.60 -3.26
N LEU A 139 10.15 11.50 -3.50
CA LEU A 139 9.60 11.16 -4.81
C LEU A 139 8.18 11.74 -4.91
N PHE A 140 8.04 12.86 -5.65
CA PHE A 140 6.74 13.43 -5.95
C PHE A 140 6.04 12.63 -7.04
N LEU A 141 4.82 12.20 -6.76
CA LEU A 141 4.00 11.41 -7.67
C LEU A 141 2.99 12.32 -8.40
N PRO A 142 2.61 11.98 -9.64
CA PRO A 142 1.67 12.81 -10.41
C PRO A 142 0.25 12.82 -9.85
N ALA A 143 -0.11 11.81 -9.05
CA ALA A 143 -1.44 11.65 -8.45
C ALA A 143 -1.37 10.90 -7.12
N SER A 144 -2.39 11.09 -6.30
CA SER A 144 -2.66 10.25 -5.13
C SER A 144 -3.00 8.80 -5.55
N PRO A 145 -2.94 7.82 -4.62
CA PRO A 145 -3.25 6.42 -4.93
C PRO A 145 -4.61 6.22 -5.62
N ASN A 146 -4.71 5.18 -6.44
CA ASN A 146 -5.97 4.84 -7.11
C ASN A 146 -7.06 4.46 -6.10
N MET A 147 -6.69 3.79 -5.02
CA MET A 147 -7.61 3.47 -3.93
C MET A 147 -6.89 3.47 -2.58
N VAL A 148 -7.58 3.97 -1.56
CA VAL A 148 -7.23 3.79 -0.15
C VAL A 148 -8.36 3.01 0.51
N LEU A 149 -8.02 1.89 1.15
CA LEU A 149 -8.95 1.00 1.85
C LEU A 149 -8.57 0.94 3.33
N VAL A 150 -9.40 1.52 4.17
CA VAL A 150 -9.21 1.58 5.62
C VAL A 150 -10.17 0.61 6.31
N ASP A 151 -9.62 -0.49 6.82
CA ASP A 151 -10.36 -1.40 7.71
C ASP A 151 -10.22 -0.90 9.15
N THR A 152 -11.33 -0.42 9.71
CA THR A 152 -11.31 0.18 11.06
C THR A 152 -11.07 -0.84 12.17
N ASP A 153 -11.35 -2.14 11.96
CA ASP A 153 -11.01 -3.18 12.93
C ASP A 153 -9.49 -3.43 12.99
N ILE A 154 -8.79 -3.27 11.86
CA ILE A 154 -7.32 -3.38 11.81
C ILE A 154 -6.69 -2.18 12.51
N ILE A 155 -7.15 -0.97 12.18
CA ILE A 155 -6.64 0.27 12.80
C ILE A 155 -6.88 0.25 14.32
N ALA A 156 -8.06 -0.17 14.78
CA ALA A 156 -8.40 -0.22 16.20
C ALA A 156 -7.55 -1.24 17.00
N LYS A 157 -7.01 -2.27 16.35
CA LYS A 157 -6.10 -3.25 16.97
C LYS A 157 -4.63 -2.78 17.03
N ALA A 158 -4.30 -1.70 16.34
CA ALA A 158 -2.96 -1.14 16.39
C ALA A 158 -2.65 -0.52 17.77
N PRO A 159 -1.38 -0.51 18.22
CA PRO A 159 -1.02 0.12 19.48
C PRO A 159 -1.45 1.59 19.53
N ALA A 160 -2.15 2.01 20.59
CA ALA A 160 -2.71 3.35 20.75
C ALA A 160 -1.65 4.47 20.59
N ARG A 161 -0.39 4.21 20.98
CA ARG A 161 0.72 5.16 20.79
C ARG A 161 0.93 5.58 19.33
N LEU A 162 0.61 4.70 18.37
CA LEU A 162 0.77 4.99 16.95
C LEU A 162 -0.35 5.90 16.43
N LEU A 163 -1.54 5.81 17.01
CA LEU A 163 -2.64 6.73 16.72
C LEU A 163 -2.37 8.14 17.30
N ILE A 164 -1.75 8.18 18.48
CA ILE A 164 -1.40 9.47 19.13
C ILE A 164 -0.28 10.20 18.38
N SER A 165 0.62 9.47 17.72
CA SER A 165 1.73 10.06 16.95
C SER A 165 1.32 10.56 15.57
N GLY A 166 0.15 10.21 15.08
CA GLY A 166 -0.44 10.69 13.82
C GLY A 166 -1.39 11.84 14.08
#